data_ee0ea21087886fb3af77db1d8ebcc11e
#
_entry.id   ee0ea21087886fb3af77db1d8ebcc11e
#
_cell.length_a   1.000
_cell.length_b   1.000
_cell.length_c   1.000
_cell.angle_alpha   90.00
_cell.angle_beta   90.00
_cell.angle_gamma   90.00
#
_symmetry.space_group_name_H-M   'P 1'
#
loop_
_entity.id
_entity.type
_entity.pdbx_description
1 polymer ?
#
loop_
_entity_poly.entity_id
_entity_poly.type
_entity_poly.pdbx_seq_one_letter_code
_entity_poly.pdbx_strand_id
1 'polypeptide(L)'
;MIKYIGKIFLCTLSLVAGTMAGGMFSTALGLEQPKFPEPLDMRVFGYYALASGVVVAMALAELSRRLGGNRWTRFAVVAWFVYAWMGINNGIEAHVFTTIGGETLSAVTMLFLSLSVAGAIVLLFNGRKSGTTFSSDLRQFFANRTSAQWTLRLSVVVLAFPIVYFVFGMPVGLIVSDSYRNHEFGLRLPSSLLALLGVQSIRSIFALLAALPILVAWSGSRRRFGWTFGLNLFVVSGLYGLMQAFWMPWTLRSVHSVELLLDSLTYGWLLTALL
;
A
#
# COMPACT_ATOMS: atom_id res chain seq x y z
N MET A 1 23.42 -14.36 -6.26
CA MET A 1 22.66 -13.43 -7.13
C MET A 1 21.56 -14.14 -7.92
N ILE A 2 21.84 -15.12 -8.75
CA ILE A 2 20.85 -15.84 -9.60
C ILE A 2 19.67 -16.41 -8.79
N LYS A 3 19.93 -17.10 -7.65
CA LYS A 3 18.88 -17.62 -6.76
C LYS A 3 17.94 -16.54 -6.21
N TYR A 4 18.45 -15.33 -5.96
CA TYR A 4 17.64 -14.20 -5.48
C TYR A 4 16.72 -13.69 -6.60
N ILE A 5 17.27 -13.48 -7.80
CA ILE A 5 16.50 -13.06 -8.98
C ILE A 5 15.37 -14.06 -9.28
N GLY A 6 15.67 -15.36 -9.27
CA GLY A 6 14.65 -16.39 -9.47
C GLY A 6 13.52 -16.35 -8.44
N LYS A 7 13.84 -16.07 -7.16
CA LYS A 7 12.83 -15.92 -6.11
C LYS A 7 11.94 -14.68 -6.34
N ILE A 8 12.53 -13.54 -6.72
CA ILE A 8 11.77 -12.32 -7.04
C ILE A 8 10.85 -12.59 -8.23
N PHE A 9 11.35 -13.24 -9.27
CA PHE A 9 10.54 -13.59 -10.43
C PHE A 9 9.35 -14.50 -10.06
N LEU A 10 9.55 -15.52 -9.23
CA LEU A 10 8.46 -16.37 -8.74
C LEU A 10 7.43 -15.59 -7.90
N CYS A 11 7.86 -14.64 -7.07
CA CYS A 11 6.94 -13.77 -6.34
C CYS A 11 6.15 -12.85 -7.29
N THR A 12 6.79 -12.33 -8.34
CA THR A 12 6.12 -11.55 -9.39
C THR A 12 5.06 -12.38 -10.11
N LEU A 13 5.40 -13.59 -10.52
CA LEU A 13 4.43 -14.51 -11.15
C LEU A 13 3.26 -14.83 -10.20
N SER A 14 3.54 -15.04 -8.92
CA SER A 14 2.49 -15.28 -7.91
C SER A 14 1.57 -14.06 -7.76
N LEU A 15 2.12 -12.84 -7.78
CA LEU A 15 1.35 -11.61 -7.76
C LEU A 15 0.42 -11.51 -8.98
N VAL A 16 0.95 -11.74 -10.19
CA VAL A 16 0.17 -11.71 -11.43
C VAL A 16 -0.91 -12.78 -11.42
N ALA A 17 -0.58 -14.01 -11.01
CA ALA A 17 -1.54 -15.11 -10.91
C ALA A 17 -2.67 -14.78 -9.90
N GLY A 18 -2.32 -14.19 -8.75
CA GLY A 18 -3.30 -13.72 -7.77
C GLY A 18 -4.22 -12.64 -8.34
N THR A 19 -3.67 -11.67 -9.07
CA THR A 19 -4.47 -10.64 -9.76
C THR A 19 -5.42 -11.25 -10.77
N MET A 20 -4.95 -12.17 -11.61
CA MET A 20 -5.79 -12.86 -12.58
C MET A 20 -6.89 -13.68 -11.92
N ALA A 21 -6.56 -14.48 -10.90
CA ALA A 21 -7.53 -15.28 -10.17
C ALA A 21 -8.59 -14.40 -9.49
N GLY A 22 -8.18 -13.30 -8.86
CA GLY A 22 -9.08 -12.34 -8.23
C GLY A 22 -9.98 -11.66 -9.26
N GLY A 23 -9.45 -11.24 -10.41
CA GLY A 23 -10.23 -10.66 -11.50
C GLY A 23 -11.26 -11.63 -12.07
N MET A 24 -10.85 -12.88 -12.34
CA MET A 24 -11.77 -13.93 -12.81
C MET A 24 -12.88 -14.22 -11.78
N PHE A 25 -12.51 -14.33 -10.50
CA PHE A 25 -13.47 -14.55 -9.42
C PHE A 25 -14.47 -13.39 -9.30
N SER A 26 -13.97 -12.15 -9.33
CA SER A 26 -14.79 -10.94 -9.29
C SER A 26 -15.76 -10.85 -10.46
N THR A 27 -15.30 -11.19 -11.66
CA THR A 27 -16.14 -11.25 -12.86
C THR A 27 -17.21 -12.34 -12.75
N ALA A 28 -16.85 -13.52 -12.23
CA ALA A 28 -17.80 -14.61 -11.99
C ALA A 28 -18.89 -14.23 -10.97
N LEU A 29 -18.59 -13.34 -10.03
CA LEU A 29 -19.56 -12.76 -9.08
C LEU A 29 -20.42 -11.65 -9.69
N GLY A 30 -20.20 -11.25 -10.95
CA GLY A 30 -20.92 -10.16 -11.60
C GLY A 30 -20.59 -8.77 -11.05
N LEU A 31 -19.42 -8.58 -10.47
CA LEU A 31 -19.01 -7.27 -9.94
C LEU A 31 -18.78 -6.27 -11.07
N GLU A 32 -19.12 -5.00 -10.82
CA GLU A 32 -18.96 -3.93 -11.79
C GLU A 32 -17.52 -3.79 -12.24
N GLN A 33 -17.30 -3.77 -13.55
CA GLN A 33 -15.97 -3.58 -14.15
C GLN A 33 -15.58 -2.10 -14.13
N PRO A 34 -14.29 -1.78 -13.92
CA PRO A 34 -13.81 -0.41 -14.04
C PRO A 34 -13.98 0.10 -15.46
N LYS A 35 -14.40 1.37 -15.58
CA LYS A 35 -14.62 2.06 -16.87
C LYS A 35 -13.46 3.01 -17.12
N PHE A 36 -12.44 2.54 -17.82
CA PHE A 36 -11.30 3.38 -18.19
C PHE A 36 -11.70 4.39 -19.28
N PRO A 37 -11.10 5.61 -19.27
CA PRO A 37 -11.39 6.64 -20.25
C PRO A 37 -11.07 6.23 -21.69
N GLU A 38 -10.06 5.37 -21.87
CA GLU A 38 -9.62 4.83 -23.14
C GLU A 38 -9.51 3.31 -23.09
N PRO A 39 -9.67 2.60 -24.21
CA PRO A 39 -9.41 1.17 -24.27
C PRO A 39 -7.96 0.86 -23.89
N LEU A 40 -7.77 -0.04 -22.93
CA LEU A 40 -6.44 -0.43 -22.48
C LEU A 40 -5.78 -1.38 -23.50
N ASP A 41 -4.55 -1.05 -23.93
CA ASP A 41 -3.70 -2.02 -24.61
C ASP A 41 -3.22 -3.09 -23.60
N MET A 42 -3.79 -4.29 -23.72
CA MET A 42 -3.51 -5.41 -22.82
C MET A 42 -2.06 -5.88 -22.86
N ARG A 43 -1.32 -5.63 -23.95
CA ARG A 43 0.11 -5.97 -24.03
C ARG A 43 0.92 -4.99 -23.19
N VAL A 44 0.65 -3.70 -23.36
CA VAL A 44 1.27 -2.62 -22.58
C VAL A 44 0.94 -2.80 -21.10
N PHE A 45 -0.32 -3.09 -20.79
CA PHE A 45 -0.73 -3.41 -19.41
C PHE A 45 0.08 -4.58 -18.82
N GLY A 46 0.27 -5.67 -19.59
CA GLY A 46 1.05 -6.82 -19.16
C GLY A 46 2.51 -6.47 -18.81
N TYR A 47 3.17 -5.64 -19.60
CA TYR A 47 4.54 -5.17 -19.31
C TYR A 47 4.61 -4.35 -18.01
N TYR A 48 3.68 -3.42 -17.83
CA TYR A 48 3.63 -2.61 -16.60
C TYR A 48 3.26 -3.45 -15.37
N ALA A 49 2.36 -4.43 -15.52
CA ALA A 49 2.01 -5.35 -14.43
C ALA A 49 3.21 -6.20 -13.99
N LEU A 50 3.99 -6.72 -14.94
CA LEU A 50 5.23 -7.46 -14.62
C LEU A 50 6.28 -6.54 -13.97
N ALA A 51 6.53 -5.36 -14.53
CA ALA A 51 7.53 -4.43 -14.00
C ALA A 51 7.16 -3.97 -12.59
N SER A 52 5.92 -3.55 -12.37
CA SER A 52 5.44 -3.15 -11.03
C SER A 52 5.44 -4.33 -10.05
N GLY A 53 5.11 -5.54 -10.50
CA GLY A 53 5.18 -6.76 -9.73
C GLY A 53 6.60 -7.09 -9.24
N VAL A 54 7.63 -6.89 -10.07
CA VAL A 54 9.05 -7.02 -9.66
C VAL A 54 9.38 -6.05 -8.54
N VAL A 55 9.00 -4.79 -8.67
CA VAL A 55 9.27 -3.75 -7.67
C VAL A 55 8.58 -4.08 -6.35
N VAL A 56 7.30 -4.49 -6.38
CA VAL A 56 6.56 -4.94 -5.20
C VAL A 56 7.22 -6.16 -4.55
N ALA A 57 7.58 -7.18 -5.34
CA ALA A 57 8.24 -8.38 -4.83
C ALA A 57 9.58 -8.06 -4.14
N MET A 58 10.39 -7.16 -4.70
CA MET A 58 11.65 -6.72 -4.09
C MET A 58 11.42 -5.99 -2.75
N ALA A 59 10.50 -5.06 -2.71
CA ALA A 59 10.17 -4.30 -1.51
C ALA A 59 9.64 -5.21 -0.39
N LEU A 60 8.67 -6.07 -0.70
CA LEU A 60 8.09 -7.00 0.26
C LEU A 60 9.08 -8.08 0.73
N ALA A 61 10.00 -8.52 -0.14
CA ALA A 61 11.06 -9.46 0.26
C ALA A 61 11.96 -8.83 1.33
N GLU A 62 12.37 -7.57 1.17
CA GLU A 62 13.19 -6.87 2.19
C GLU A 62 12.38 -6.64 3.48
N LEU A 63 11.11 -6.24 3.39
CA LEU A 63 10.23 -6.11 4.54
C LEU A 63 10.10 -7.43 5.31
N SER A 64 9.72 -8.50 4.62
CA SER A 64 9.48 -9.83 5.22
C SER A 64 10.73 -10.39 5.93
N ARG A 65 11.93 -10.14 5.40
CA ARG A 65 13.20 -10.55 6.02
C ARG A 65 13.48 -9.87 7.35
N ARG A 66 12.81 -8.74 7.63
CA ARG A 66 12.92 -7.97 8.87
C ARG A 66 11.84 -8.31 9.89
N LEU A 67 10.82 -9.06 9.49
CA LEU A 67 9.76 -9.47 10.38
C LEU A 67 10.20 -10.69 11.20
N GLY A 68 9.91 -10.64 12.50
CA GLY A 68 9.99 -11.77 13.42
C GLY A 68 8.77 -12.68 13.33
N GLY A 69 8.75 -13.67 14.21
CA GLY A 69 7.65 -14.62 14.31
C GLY A 69 7.75 -15.80 13.32
N ASN A 70 6.75 -16.68 13.40
CA ASN A 70 6.66 -17.85 12.53
C ASN A 70 6.18 -17.45 11.12
N ARG A 71 6.17 -18.43 10.20
CA ARG A 71 5.77 -18.18 8.80
C ARG A 71 4.33 -17.67 8.67
N TRP A 72 3.41 -18.15 9.50
CA TRP A 72 2.02 -17.74 9.44
C TRP A 72 1.80 -16.31 9.92
N THR A 73 2.50 -15.92 10.99
CA THR A 73 2.51 -14.51 11.44
C THR A 73 3.02 -13.58 10.33
N ARG A 74 4.14 -13.91 9.70
CA ARG A 74 4.70 -13.10 8.62
C ARG A 74 3.77 -13.06 7.41
N PHE A 75 3.16 -14.21 7.06
CA PHE A 75 2.16 -14.28 6.00
C PHE A 75 0.99 -13.33 6.29
N ALA A 76 0.38 -13.42 7.46
CA ALA A 76 -0.73 -12.59 7.84
C ALA A 76 -0.38 -11.09 7.87
N VAL A 77 0.79 -10.75 8.41
CA VAL A 77 1.27 -9.35 8.48
C VAL A 77 1.51 -8.77 7.09
N VAL A 78 2.19 -9.50 6.20
CA VAL A 78 2.47 -9.04 4.83
C VAL A 78 1.20 -8.98 4.01
N ALA A 79 0.34 -10.02 4.06
CA ALA A 79 -0.93 -10.03 3.33
C ALA A 79 -1.85 -8.88 3.78
N TRP A 80 -1.96 -8.66 5.09
CA TRP A 80 -2.73 -7.55 5.64
C TRP A 80 -2.19 -6.19 5.18
N PHE A 81 -0.88 -5.99 5.25
CA PHE A 81 -0.24 -4.74 4.83
C PHE A 81 -0.55 -4.43 3.35
N VAL A 82 -0.34 -5.41 2.47
CA VAL A 82 -0.61 -5.25 1.04
C VAL A 82 -2.10 -4.98 0.79
N TYR A 83 -2.99 -5.76 1.40
CA TYR A 83 -4.43 -5.60 1.22
C TYR A 83 -4.95 -4.28 1.79
N ALA A 84 -4.52 -3.88 2.98
CA ALA A 84 -4.94 -2.63 3.59
C ALA A 84 -4.55 -1.41 2.75
N TRP A 85 -3.43 -1.47 2.04
CA TRP A 85 -2.99 -0.36 1.19
C TRP A 85 -3.53 -0.48 -0.24
N MET A 86 -3.27 -1.57 -0.94
CA MET A 86 -3.70 -1.72 -2.35
C MET A 86 -5.21 -1.91 -2.48
N GLY A 87 -5.84 -2.67 -1.58
CA GLY A 87 -7.27 -2.96 -1.63
C GLY A 87 -8.12 -1.88 -0.98
N ILE A 88 -7.87 -1.57 0.30
CA ILE A 88 -8.73 -0.68 1.08
C ILE A 88 -8.37 0.78 0.84
N ASN A 89 -7.14 1.19 1.18
CA ASN A 89 -6.76 2.61 1.13
C ASN A 89 -6.82 3.19 -0.28
N ASN A 90 -6.25 2.48 -1.27
CA ASN A 90 -6.31 2.93 -2.66
C ASN A 90 -7.73 2.80 -3.24
N GLY A 91 -8.54 1.84 -2.78
CA GLY A 91 -9.96 1.75 -3.16
C GLY A 91 -10.77 2.96 -2.68
N ILE A 92 -10.57 3.39 -1.41
CA ILE A 92 -11.17 4.61 -0.88
C ILE A 92 -10.73 5.84 -1.69
N GLU A 93 -9.44 5.93 -2.02
CA GLU A 93 -8.89 7.01 -2.82
C GLU A 93 -9.47 7.03 -4.23
N ALA A 94 -9.50 5.90 -4.91
CA ALA A 94 -10.07 5.77 -6.25
C ALA A 94 -11.55 6.17 -6.27
N HIS A 95 -12.33 5.72 -5.28
CA HIS A 95 -13.74 6.09 -5.15
C HIS A 95 -13.96 7.60 -5.02
N VAL A 96 -13.06 8.33 -4.42
CA VAL A 96 -13.20 9.78 -4.18
C VAL A 96 -12.62 10.62 -5.31
N PHE A 97 -11.46 10.22 -5.84
CA PHE A 97 -10.69 11.02 -6.80
C PHE A 97 -10.82 10.57 -8.25
N THR A 98 -11.60 9.51 -8.52
CA THR A 98 -11.79 9.04 -9.90
C THR A 98 -13.27 8.75 -10.20
N THR A 99 -13.58 8.69 -11.49
CA THR A 99 -14.89 8.26 -12.02
C THR A 99 -14.84 6.85 -12.62
N ILE A 100 -13.72 6.14 -12.43
CA ILE A 100 -13.46 4.84 -13.08
C ILE A 100 -14.40 3.76 -12.55
N GLY A 101 -14.77 3.80 -11.27
CA GLY A 101 -15.61 2.77 -10.64
C GLY A 101 -14.92 1.42 -10.45
N GLY A 102 -15.70 0.39 -10.14
CA GLY A 102 -15.19 -0.97 -9.98
C GLY A 102 -14.40 -1.22 -8.69
N GLU A 103 -14.60 -0.39 -7.65
CA GLU A 103 -13.83 -0.47 -6.40
C GLU A 103 -13.98 -1.81 -5.69
N THR A 104 -15.21 -2.39 -5.71
CA THR A 104 -15.46 -3.71 -5.10
C THR A 104 -14.71 -4.81 -5.85
N LEU A 105 -14.71 -4.78 -7.19
CA LEU A 105 -13.93 -5.70 -8.01
C LEU A 105 -12.44 -5.55 -7.70
N SER A 106 -11.96 -4.30 -7.64
CA SER A 106 -10.56 -4.00 -7.31
C SER A 106 -10.21 -4.53 -5.92
N ALA A 107 -11.04 -4.30 -4.89
CA ALA A 107 -10.79 -4.79 -3.54
C ALA A 107 -10.69 -6.31 -3.47
N VAL A 108 -11.60 -7.04 -4.13
CA VAL A 108 -11.54 -8.51 -4.21
C VAL A 108 -10.29 -8.96 -4.95
N THR A 109 -9.97 -8.34 -6.08
CA THR A 109 -8.76 -8.65 -6.85
C THR A 109 -7.49 -8.43 -6.02
N MET A 110 -7.41 -7.33 -5.27
CA MET A 110 -6.27 -7.02 -4.40
C MET A 110 -6.19 -7.97 -3.20
N LEU A 111 -7.30 -8.54 -2.73
CA LEU A 111 -7.26 -9.61 -1.71
C LEU A 111 -6.54 -10.85 -2.24
N PHE A 112 -6.90 -11.32 -3.43
CA PHE A 112 -6.24 -12.48 -4.04
C PHE A 112 -4.75 -12.21 -4.34
N LEU A 113 -4.43 -11.03 -4.86
CA LEU A 113 -3.06 -10.57 -5.08
C LEU A 113 -2.27 -10.61 -3.77
N SER A 114 -2.81 -10.01 -2.69
CA SER A 114 -2.11 -9.90 -1.42
C SER A 114 -1.83 -11.26 -0.78
N LEU A 115 -2.79 -12.17 -0.80
CA LEU A 115 -2.62 -13.54 -0.31
C LEU A 115 -1.57 -14.31 -1.13
N SER A 116 -1.62 -14.20 -2.45
CA SER A 116 -0.69 -14.89 -3.35
C SER A 116 0.74 -14.41 -3.17
N VAL A 117 0.97 -13.10 -3.22
CA VAL A 117 2.33 -12.54 -3.09
C VAL A 117 2.89 -12.76 -1.70
N ALA A 118 2.09 -12.59 -0.64
CA ALA A 118 2.53 -12.85 0.73
C ALA A 118 2.90 -14.31 0.94
N GLY A 119 2.14 -15.25 0.38
CA GLY A 119 2.45 -16.68 0.40
C GLY A 119 3.80 -16.97 -0.26
N ALA A 120 4.02 -16.49 -1.47
CA ALA A 120 5.28 -16.67 -2.18
C ALA A 120 6.48 -16.04 -1.43
N ILE A 121 6.32 -14.81 -0.93
CA ILE A 121 7.36 -14.11 -0.16
C ILE A 121 7.77 -14.92 1.07
N VAL A 122 6.81 -15.40 1.86
CA VAL A 122 7.10 -16.12 3.10
C VAL A 122 7.66 -17.52 2.87
N LEU A 123 7.29 -18.16 1.76
CA LEU A 123 7.85 -19.46 1.36
C LEU A 123 9.28 -19.34 0.84
N LEU A 124 9.57 -18.30 0.09
CA LEU A 124 10.86 -18.13 -0.60
C LEU A 124 11.89 -17.35 0.21
N PHE A 125 11.45 -16.46 1.11
CA PHE A 125 12.33 -15.63 1.93
C PHE A 125 12.15 -15.92 3.42
N ASN A 126 13.24 -16.33 4.05
CA ASN A 126 13.26 -16.55 5.49
C ASN A 126 13.24 -15.20 6.23
N GLY A 127 12.33 -15.08 7.20
CA GLY A 127 12.37 -13.99 8.17
C GLY A 127 13.32 -14.27 9.32
N ARG A 128 13.41 -13.35 10.27
CA ARG A 128 14.16 -13.58 11.50
C ARG A 128 13.44 -14.60 12.38
N LYS A 129 14.22 -15.53 12.92
CA LYS A 129 13.69 -16.43 13.95
C LYS A 129 13.43 -15.60 15.21
N SER A 130 12.20 -15.63 15.70
CA SER A 130 11.81 -15.11 17.00
C SER A 130 11.45 -16.28 17.89
N GLY A 131 11.94 -16.28 19.10
CA GLY A 131 11.52 -17.25 20.13
C GLY A 131 10.17 -16.93 20.75
N THR A 132 9.58 -15.79 20.36
CA THR A 132 8.32 -15.25 20.90
C THR A 132 7.17 -15.46 19.94
N THR A 133 5.95 -15.44 20.44
CA THR A 133 4.73 -15.44 19.62
C THR A 133 4.30 -14.01 19.33
N PHE A 134 3.59 -13.78 18.21
CA PHE A 134 3.04 -12.46 17.89
C PHE A 134 2.18 -11.88 19.02
N SER A 135 1.42 -12.73 19.70
CA SER A 135 0.59 -12.32 20.84
C SER A 135 1.43 -11.82 22.03
N SER A 136 2.57 -12.45 22.30
CA SER A 136 3.49 -11.98 23.36
C SER A 136 4.17 -10.68 22.96
N ASP A 137 4.60 -10.56 21.69
CA ASP A 137 5.21 -9.35 21.16
C ASP A 137 4.22 -8.17 21.20
N LEU A 138 2.96 -8.42 20.84
CA LEU A 138 1.88 -7.42 20.90
C LEU A 138 1.64 -6.93 22.34
N ARG A 139 1.54 -7.88 23.30
CA ARG A 139 1.37 -7.53 24.72
C ARG A 139 2.55 -6.71 25.23
N GLN A 140 3.78 -7.11 24.91
CA GLN A 140 4.98 -6.39 25.29
C GLN A 140 5.04 -5.01 24.67
N PHE A 141 4.67 -4.87 23.39
CA PHE A 141 4.61 -3.59 22.68
C PHE A 141 3.69 -2.60 23.41
N PHE A 142 2.49 -3.03 23.78
CA PHE A 142 1.53 -2.16 24.48
C PHE A 142 1.84 -1.97 25.96
N ALA A 143 2.52 -2.94 26.62
CA ALA A 143 2.89 -2.82 28.03
C ALA A 143 3.96 -1.75 28.32
N ASN A 144 4.67 -1.28 27.31
CA ASN A 144 5.75 -0.31 27.46
C ASN A 144 5.29 1.12 27.80
N ARG A 145 3.98 1.39 27.77
CA ARG A 145 3.41 2.72 28.01
C ARG A 145 2.04 2.61 28.67
N THR A 146 1.61 3.70 29.34
CA THR A 146 0.26 3.79 29.88
C THR A 146 -0.80 3.94 28.77
N SER A 147 -2.06 3.61 29.10
CA SER A 147 -3.17 3.78 28.15
C SER A 147 -3.30 5.23 27.65
N ALA A 148 -3.11 6.22 28.55
CA ALA A 148 -3.16 7.63 28.16
C ALA A 148 -2.06 8.01 27.17
N GLN A 149 -0.83 7.49 27.37
CA GLN A 149 0.28 7.71 26.44
C GLN A 149 0.00 7.05 25.07
N TRP A 150 -0.58 5.85 25.06
CA TRP A 150 -0.97 5.19 23.83
C TRP A 150 -2.06 5.95 23.09
N THR A 151 -3.13 6.35 23.79
CA THR A 151 -4.21 7.14 23.18
C THR A 151 -3.66 8.41 22.53
N LEU A 152 -2.84 9.19 23.27
CA LEU A 152 -2.23 10.39 22.70
C LEU A 152 -1.40 10.10 21.45
N ARG A 153 -0.50 9.13 21.50
CA ARG A 153 0.41 8.80 20.38
C ARG A 153 -0.33 8.28 19.15
N LEU A 154 -1.30 7.39 19.34
CA LEU A 154 -2.12 6.87 18.26
C LEU A 154 -2.97 8.00 17.65
N SER A 155 -3.55 8.88 18.46
CA SER A 155 -4.28 10.05 17.95
C SER A 155 -3.38 11.00 17.15
N VAL A 156 -2.15 11.25 17.64
CA VAL A 156 -1.18 12.08 16.89
C VAL A 156 -0.81 11.41 15.55
N VAL A 157 -0.59 10.09 15.51
CA VAL A 157 -0.31 9.37 14.26
C VAL A 157 -1.48 9.47 13.27
N VAL A 158 -2.72 9.31 13.76
CA VAL A 158 -3.93 9.43 12.94
C VAL A 158 -4.06 10.84 12.37
N LEU A 159 -3.81 11.88 13.18
CA LEU A 159 -3.86 13.27 12.73
C LEU A 159 -2.68 13.66 11.83
N ALA A 160 -1.53 13.07 12.02
CA ALA A 160 -0.34 13.35 11.21
C ALA A 160 -0.49 12.92 9.75
N PHE A 161 -1.23 11.86 9.47
CA PHE A 161 -1.41 11.36 8.10
C PHE A 161 -2.09 12.39 7.17
N PRO A 162 -3.25 12.97 7.51
CA PRO A 162 -3.84 14.05 6.71
C PRO A 162 -2.90 15.27 6.58
N ILE A 163 -2.18 15.63 7.63
CA ILE A 163 -1.25 16.76 7.59
C ILE A 163 -0.14 16.50 6.55
N VAL A 164 0.48 15.33 6.58
CA VAL A 164 1.51 14.93 5.61
C VAL A 164 0.94 14.97 4.19
N TYR A 165 -0.25 14.38 3.99
CA TYR A 165 -0.96 14.42 2.71
C TYR A 165 -1.15 15.86 2.18
N PHE A 166 -1.59 16.79 3.03
CA PHE A 166 -1.78 18.18 2.59
C PHE A 166 -0.46 18.92 2.36
N VAL A 167 0.57 18.66 3.14
CA VAL A 167 1.88 19.32 2.99
C VAL A 167 2.49 19.00 1.62
N PHE A 168 2.42 17.75 1.19
CA PHE A 168 3.01 17.35 -0.10
C PHE A 168 2.00 17.38 -1.26
N GLY A 169 0.71 17.15 -1.00
CA GLY A 169 -0.33 17.19 -2.02
C GLY A 169 -0.69 18.59 -2.51
N MET A 170 -0.60 19.64 -1.64
CA MET A 170 -0.90 21.01 -2.08
C MET A 170 0.01 21.50 -3.22
N PRO A 171 1.35 21.34 -3.16
CA PRO A 171 2.21 21.70 -4.29
C PRO A 171 1.87 20.94 -5.58
N VAL A 172 1.54 19.65 -5.46
CA VAL A 172 1.10 18.83 -6.59
C VAL A 172 -0.20 19.33 -7.16
N GLY A 173 -1.16 19.68 -6.29
CA GLY A 173 -2.43 20.29 -6.70
C GLY A 173 -2.25 21.53 -7.57
N LEU A 174 -1.24 22.36 -7.34
CA LEU A 174 -0.93 23.53 -8.18
C LEU A 174 -0.52 23.14 -9.61
N ILE A 175 0.06 21.96 -9.80
CA ILE A 175 0.56 21.49 -11.10
C ILE A 175 -0.54 20.73 -11.86
N VAL A 176 -1.39 19.96 -11.15
CA VAL A 176 -2.30 19.00 -11.78
C VAL A 176 -3.78 19.37 -11.62
N SER A 177 -4.11 20.50 -10.97
CA SER A 177 -5.50 20.90 -10.67
C SER A 177 -6.40 20.95 -11.90
N ASP A 178 -5.87 21.36 -13.05
CA ASP A 178 -6.66 21.48 -14.27
C ASP A 178 -7.13 20.12 -14.79
N SER A 179 -6.27 19.09 -14.73
CA SER A 179 -6.67 17.72 -15.09
C SER A 179 -7.79 17.19 -14.21
N TYR A 180 -7.81 17.53 -12.92
CA TYR A 180 -8.88 17.16 -12.00
C TYR A 180 -10.17 17.94 -12.23
N ARG A 181 -10.07 19.26 -12.48
CA ARG A 181 -11.23 20.14 -12.76
C ARG A 181 -11.91 19.81 -14.08
N ASN A 182 -11.11 19.46 -15.09
CA ASN A 182 -11.59 19.12 -16.42
C ASN A 182 -12.01 17.64 -16.53
N HIS A 183 -11.93 16.87 -15.43
CA HIS A 183 -12.22 15.43 -15.41
C HIS A 183 -11.40 14.60 -16.42
N GLU A 184 -10.18 15.06 -16.73
CA GLU A 184 -9.28 14.35 -17.63
C GLU A 184 -8.88 13.00 -17.04
N PHE A 185 -8.69 12.00 -17.89
CA PHE A 185 -8.24 10.64 -17.48
C PHE A 185 -9.12 9.97 -16.41
N GLY A 186 -10.39 10.39 -16.28
CA GLY A 186 -11.29 9.91 -15.24
C GLY A 186 -11.00 10.44 -13.84
N LEU A 187 -10.23 11.52 -13.72
CA LEU A 187 -9.94 12.18 -12.44
C LEU A 187 -11.09 13.11 -12.02
N ARG A 188 -11.27 13.29 -10.72
CA ARG A 188 -12.21 14.27 -10.16
C ARG A 188 -11.73 14.81 -8.81
N LEU A 189 -12.21 15.98 -8.43
CA LEU A 189 -12.00 16.52 -7.08
C LEU A 189 -13.14 16.10 -6.14
N PRO A 190 -12.88 15.95 -4.85
CA PRO A 190 -13.91 15.82 -3.84
C PRO A 190 -14.84 17.03 -3.83
N SER A 191 -16.11 16.82 -3.45
CA SER A 191 -17.16 17.87 -3.46
C SER A 191 -16.88 19.02 -2.48
N SER A 192 -16.08 18.80 -1.46
CA SER A 192 -15.73 19.82 -0.47
C SER A 192 -14.45 19.46 0.30
N LEU A 193 -13.85 20.47 0.93
CA LEU A 193 -12.71 20.27 1.85
C LEU A 193 -13.09 19.36 3.03
N LEU A 194 -14.31 19.47 3.54
CA LEU A 194 -14.78 18.62 4.64
C LEU A 194 -14.87 17.15 4.22
N ALA A 195 -15.36 16.88 3.02
CA ALA A 195 -15.37 15.53 2.46
C ALA A 195 -13.94 14.98 2.32
N LEU A 196 -13.00 15.79 1.83
CA LEU A 196 -11.60 15.43 1.72
C LEU A 196 -10.97 15.10 3.08
N LEU A 197 -11.18 15.95 4.09
CA LEU A 197 -10.71 15.72 5.47
C LEU A 197 -11.29 14.43 6.06
N GLY A 198 -12.59 14.19 5.86
CA GLY A 198 -13.25 12.96 6.31
C GLY A 198 -12.62 11.71 5.70
N VAL A 199 -12.39 11.72 4.39
CA VAL A 199 -11.75 10.61 3.67
C VAL A 199 -10.32 10.38 4.17
N GLN A 200 -9.52 11.43 4.31
CA GLN A 200 -8.14 11.29 4.79
C GLN A 200 -8.10 10.81 6.25
N SER A 201 -9.07 11.16 7.08
CA SER A 201 -9.19 10.64 8.45
C SER A 201 -9.50 9.14 8.47
N ILE A 202 -10.40 8.67 7.62
CA ILE A 202 -10.69 7.23 7.48
C ILE A 202 -9.46 6.48 6.96
N ARG A 203 -8.80 7.00 5.92
CA ARG A 203 -7.58 6.42 5.36
C ARG A 203 -6.46 6.33 6.40
N SER A 204 -6.35 7.34 7.25
CA SER A 204 -5.38 7.39 8.35
C SER A 204 -5.55 6.25 9.36
N ILE A 205 -6.81 5.92 9.71
CA ILE A 205 -7.10 4.79 10.60
C ILE A 205 -6.62 3.48 9.95
N PHE A 206 -6.96 3.26 8.68
CA PHE A 206 -6.49 2.05 7.97
C PHE A 206 -4.97 2.03 7.79
N ALA A 207 -4.32 3.18 7.56
CA ALA A 207 -2.87 3.30 7.51
C ALA A 207 -2.21 2.87 8.83
N LEU A 208 -2.76 3.32 9.96
CA LEU A 208 -2.29 2.90 11.28
C LEU A 208 -2.52 1.40 11.52
N LEU A 209 -3.72 0.90 11.22
CA LEU A 209 -4.04 -0.53 11.36
C LEU A 209 -3.16 -1.43 10.47
N ALA A 210 -2.73 -0.93 9.31
CA ALA A 210 -1.78 -1.64 8.45
C ALA A 210 -0.34 -1.61 9.01
N ALA A 211 0.07 -0.51 9.65
CA ALA A 211 1.41 -0.32 10.17
C ALA A 211 1.66 -1.07 11.49
N LEU A 212 0.67 -1.12 12.39
CA LEU A 212 0.82 -1.71 13.73
C LEU A 212 1.32 -3.16 13.73
N PRO A 213 0.78 -4.10 12.93
CA PRO A 213 1.31 -5.47 12.91
C PRO A 213 2.76 -5.56 12.45
N ILE A 214 3.18 -4.68 11.52
CA ILE A 214 4.57 -4.61 11.08
C ILE A 214 5.47 -4.08 12.19
N LEU A 215 5.06 -3.02 12.89
CA LEU A 215 5.79 -2.46 14.04
C LEU A 215 6.01 -3.51 15.13
N VAL A 216 4.96 -4.23 15.49
CA VAL A 216 4.99 -5.30 16.51
C VAL A 216 5.93 -6.43 16.10
N ALA A 217 5.86 -6.87 14.83
CA ALA A 217 6.69 -7.95 14.31
C ALA A 217 8.10 -7.50 13.91
N TRP A 218 8.42 -6.20 13.99
CA TRP A 218 9.69 -5.67 13.51
C TRP A 218 10.87 -6.11 14.37
N SER A 219 11.90 -6.66 13.74
CA SER A 219 13.10 -7.17 14.41
C SER A 219 14.38 -6.42 14.02
N GLY A 220 14.28 -5.17 13.61
CA GLY A 220 15.41 -4.30 13.25
C GLY A 220 15.53 -3.06 14.13
N SER A 221 16.51 -2.18 13.83
CA SER A 221 16.57 -0.87 14.47
C SER A 221 15.42 0.03 14.03
N ARG A 222 15.02 0.98 14.88
CA ARG A 222 13.97 1.96 14.58
C ARG A 222 14.28 2.77 13.31
N ARG A 223 15.53 3.25 13.17
CA ARG A 223 15.94 4.00 11.97
C ARG A 223 15.75 3.19 10.69
N ARG A 224 16.07 1.89 10.73
CA ARG A 224 15.87 1.00 9.58
C ARG A 224 14.40 0.74 9.31
N PHE A 225 13.55 0.71 10.35
CA PHE A 225 12.11 0.64 10.20
C PHE A 225 11.59 1.80 9.36
N GLY A 226 11.89 3.06 9.73
CA GLY A 226 11.41 4.25 9.03
C GLY A 226 11.67 4.18 7.52
N TRP A 227 12.90 3.84 7.12
CA TRP A 227 13.25 3.70 5.70
C TRP A 227 12.57 2.50 5.03
N THR A 228 12.66 1.31 5.64
CA THR A 228 12.11 0.10 5.02
C THR A 228 10.60 0.18 4.92
N PHE A 229 9.92 0.62 5.98
CA PHE A 229 8.47 0.78 5.97
C PHE A 229 8.04 1.87 4.99
N GLY A 230 8.67 3.06 5.04
CA GLY A 230 8.32 4.17 4.14
C GLY A 230 8.50 3.81 2.66
N LEU A 231 9.61 3.14 2.28
CA LEU A 231 9.81 2.68 0.90
C LEU A 231 8.80 1.59 0.49
N ASN A 232 8.48 0.65 1.39
CA ASN A 232 7.44 -0.36 1.10
C ASN A 232 6.07 0.29 0.97
N LEU A 233 5.77 1.27 1.82
CA LEU A 233 4.55 2.04 1.75
C LEU A 233 4.43 2.74 0.39
N PHE A 234 5.46 3.48 -0.03
CA PHE A 234 5.51 4.12 -1.35
C PHE A 234 5.25 3.13 -2.49
N VAL A 235 5.93 1.98 -2.46
CA VAL A 235 5.78 0.97 -3.52
C VAL A 235 4.36 0.42 -3.57
N VAL A 236 3.78 0.10 -2.42
CA VAL A 236 2.49 -0.58 -2.33
C VAL A 236 1.32 0.40 -2.49
N SER A 237 1.39 1.60 -1.88
CA SER A 237 0.29 2.57 -1.95
C SER A 237 0.27 3.38 -3.25
N GLY A 238 1.43 3.64 -3.85
CA GLY A 238 1.53 4.59 -4.96
C GLY A 238 2.19 4.01 -6.20
N LEU A 239 3.46 3.64 -6.12
CA LEU A 239 4.26 3.31 -7.31
C LEU A 239 3.65 2.18 -8.13
N TYR A 240 3.11 1.14 -7.47
CA TYR A 240 2.43 0.03 -8.15
C TYR A 240 1.27 0.51 -9.03
N GLY A 241 0.37 1.33 -8.48
CA GLY A 241 -0.78 1.87 -9.21
C GLY A 241 -0.37 2.85 -10.30
N LEU A 242 0.57 3.76 -10.01
CA LEU A 242 1.07 4.74 -10.97
C LEU A 242 1.81 4.12 -12.14
N MET A 243 2.53 3.01 -11.93
CA MET A 243 3.14 2.25 -13.03
C MET A 243 2.08 1.64 -13.93
N GLN A 244 0.97 1.15 -13.37
CA GLN A 244 -0.13 0.54 -14.15
C GLN A 244 -1.04 1.57 -14.81
N ALA A 245 -1.06 2.82 -14.33
CA ALA A 245 -1.84 3.92 -14.92
C ALA A 245 -1.19 4.51 -16.18
N PHE A 246 -0.77 3.65 -17.13
CA PHE A 246 -0.02 4.06 -18.32
C PHE A 246 -0.84 4.93 -19.30
N TRP A 247 -2.17 4.95 -19.17
CA TRP A 247 -3.05 5.88 -19.88
C TRP A 247 -2.95 7.33 -19.40
N MET A 248 -2.39 7.56 -18.20
CA MET A 248 -2.14 8.90 -17.69
C MET A 248 -0.83 9.45 -18.24
N PRO A 249 -0.73 10.78 -18.52
CA PRO A 249 0.50 11.44 -18.93
C PRO A 249 1.64 11.20 -17.95
N TRP A 250 2.86 11.11 -18.50
CA TRP A 250 4.07 10.92 -17.70
C TRP A 250 4.27 12.01 -16.64
N THR A 251 3.99 13.28 -16.97
CA THR A 251 4.06 14.39 -16.01
C THR A 251 3.20 14.15 -14.79
N LEU A 252 1.95 13.76 -14.99
CA LEU A 252 0.99 13.49 -13.91
C LEU A 252 1.47 12.33 -13.02
N ARG A 253 1.90 11.22 -13.64
CA ARG A 253 2.45 10.08 -12.91
C ARG A 253 3.72 10.42 -12.14
N SER A 254 4.61 11.22 -12.73
CA SER A 254 5.90 11.59 -12.10
C SER A 254 5.68 12.49 -10.89
N VAL A 255 4.83 13.51 -11.01
CA VAL A 255 4.54 14.44 -9.92
C VAL A 255 3.90 13.71 -8.75
N HIS A 256 2.90 12.86 -8.99
CA HIS A 256 2.31 12.02 -7.94
C HIS A 256 3.28 10.98 -7.37
N SER A 257 4.24 10.47 -8.16
CA SER A 257 5.26 9.56 -7.63
C SER A 257 6.16 10.26 -6.62
N VAL A 258 6.55 11.50 -6.87
CA VAL A 258 7.37 12.30 -5.93
C VAL A 258 6.58 12.61 -4.66
N GLU A 259 5.32 13.06 -4.79
CA GLU A 259 4.41 13.28 -3.67
C GLU A 259 4.33 12.05 -2.76
N LEU A 260 3.89 10.92 -3.33
CA LEU A 260 3.68 9.69 -2.58
C LEU A 260 4.96 9.11 -1.96
N LEU A 261 6.13 9.35 -2.60
CA LEU A 261 7.42 8.99 -2.01
C LEU A 261 7.68 9.81 -0.73
N LEU A 262 7.49 11.13 -0.80
CA LEU A 262 7.70 12.03 0.32
C LEU A 262 6.70 11.75 1.46
N ASP A 263 5.43 11.58 1.13
CA ASP A 263 4.37 11.18 2.06
C ASP A 263 4.74 9.90 2.81
N SER A 264 5.09 8.88 2.06
CA SER A 264 5.38 7.55 2.59
C SER A 264 6.62 7.52 3.49
N LEU A 265 7.69 8.19 3.07
CA LEU A 265 8.90 8.30 3.88
C LEU A 265 8.64 9.11 5.15
N THR A 266 7.98 10.25 5.05
CA THR A 266 7.64 11.10 6.19
C THR A 266 6.76 10.35 7.18
N TYR A 267 5.72 9.66 6.71
CA TYR A 267 4.85 8.86 7.57
C TYR A 267 5.60 7.69 8.22
N GLY A 268 6.48 7.00 7.51
CA GLY A 268 7.33 5.95 8.07
C GLY A 268 8.23 6.45 9.20
N TRP A 269 8.80 7.64 9.06
CA TRP A 269 9.59 8.28 10.11
C TRP A 269 8.75 8.78 11.29
N LEU A 270 7.57 9.32 11.04
CA LEU A 270 6.63 9.71 12.10
C LEU A 270 6.21 8.51 12.95
N LEU A 271 5.88 7.38 12.33
CA LEU A 271 5.61 6.13 13.06
C LEU A 271 6.79 5.72 13.94
N THR A 272 8.01 5.83 13.42
CA THR A 272 9.25 5.51 14.15
C THR A 272 9.46 6.42 15.38
N ALA A 273 9.13 7.69 15.24
CA ALA A 273 9.33 8.68 16.31
C ALA A 273 8.22 8.61 17.38
N LEU A 274 6.99 8.33 16.97
CA LEU A 274 5.82 8.40 17.84
C LEU A 274 5.51 7.06 18.53
N LEU A 275 5.71 5.92 17.85
CA LEU A 275 5.38 4.59 18.36
C LEU A 275 6.61 3.78 18.74
#